data_2447a10ab12f3a6985a90085b96910bb
#
_entry.id   2447a10ab12f3a6985a90085b96910bb
#
_cell.length_a   1.000
_cell.length_b   1.000
_cell.length_c   1.000
_cell.angle_alpha   90.00
_cell.angle_beta   90.00
_cell.angle_gamma   90.00
#
_symmetry.space_group_name_H-M   'P 1'
#
loop_
_entity.id
_entity.type
_entity.pdbx_description
1 polymer ?
#
loop_
_entity_poly.entity_id
_entity_poly.type
_entity_poly.pdbx_seq_one_letter_code
_entity_poly.pdbx_strand_id
1 'polypeptide(L)'
;MNDNKIRIVILEEIYSICRLEKNDTIPDDITKSNFYSITSSPKEISLVCEQKFIRDGMKIEKDWKVLKIDSILDFSLIGIISKISTILADAKISIFVVSTYDTDYVLIKKSNLEITVRVLEENGYEIIKY
;
A
#
# COMPACT_ATOMS: atom_id res chain seq x y z
N MET A 1 -19.94 17.02 15.41
CA MET A 1 -18.50 16.91 15.61
C MET A 1 -18.01 15.53 15.21
N ASN A 2 -17.04 15.46 14.38
CA ASN A 2 -16.56 14.18 13.88
C ASN A 2 -15.26 13.78 14.57
N ASP A 3 -15.37 12.90 15.54
CA ASP A 3 -14.20 12.41 16.26
C ASP A 3 -13.62 11.15 15.62
N ASN A 4 -14.20 10.73 14.49
CA ASN A 4 -13.82 9.50 13.82
C ASN A 4 -12.91 9.76 12.63
N LYS A 5 -11.97 10.68 12.82
CA LYS A 5 -11.03 10.99 11.77
C LYS A 5 -10.11 9.80 11.56
N ILE A 6 -10.08 9.33 10.33
CA ILE A 6 -9.21 8.21 9.97
C ILE A 6 -7.84 8.75 9.66
N ARG A 7 -6.85 8.13 10.27
CA ARG A 7 -5.46 8.49 10.04
C ARG A 7 -4.86 7.55 9.01
N ILE A 8 -4.07 8.13 8.13
CA ILE A 8 -3.32 7.39 7.13
C ILE A 8 -1.86 7.69 7.36
N VAL A 9 -1.08 6.64 7.57
CA VAL A 9 0.35 6.76 7.85
C VAL A 9 1.11 6.41 6.57
N ILE A 10 1.96 7.33 6.12
CA ILE A 10 2.81 7.08 4.96
C ILE A 10 4.10 6.45 5.46
N LEU A 11 4.40 5.24 5.00
CA LEU A 11 5.64 4.58 5.35
C LEU A 11 6.81 5.28 4.68
N GLU A 12 7.93 5.32 5.40
CA GLU A 12 9.10 6.07 4.94
C GLU A 12 9.73 5.51 3.67
N GLU A 13 9.78 4.18 3.57
CA GLU A 13 10.52 3.49 2.52
C GLU A 13 9.83 3.54 1.17
N ILE A 14 10.59 3.22 0.13
CA ILE A 14 10.08 3.03 -1.22
C ILE A 14 9.91 1.54 -1.45
N TYR A 15 8.79 1.15 -2.05
CA TYR A 15 8.40 -0.23 -2.23
C TYR A 15 8.32 -0.60 -3.69
N SER A 16 8.43 -1.89 -3.96
CA SER A 16 8.24 -2.46 -5.28
C SER A 16 7.21 -3.57 -5.22
N ILE A 17 6.51 -3.75 -6.33
CA ILE A 17 5.57 -4.85 -6.52
C ILE A 17 6.19 -5.77 -7.56
N CYS A 18 6.35 -7.05 -7.23
CA CYS A 18 7.03 -7.99 -8.09
C CYS A 18 6.14 -9.18 -8.39
N ARG A 19 6.28 -9.71 -9.59
CA ARG A 19 5.64 -10.96 -9.98
C ARG A 19 6.71 -12.04 -10.16
N LEU A 20 6.53 -13.16 -9.48
CA LEU A 20 7.36 -14.34 -9.62
C LEU A 20 6.54 -15.47 -10.22
N GLU A 21 7.21 -16.37 -10.95
CA GLU A 21 6.61 -17.62 -11.36
C GLU A 21 6.51 -18.56 -10.15
N LYS A 22 5.61 -19.55 -10.23
CA LYS A 22 5.36 -20.45 -9.09
C LYS A 22 6.60 -21.16 -8.59
N ASN A 23 7.55 -21.44 -9.47
CA ASN A 23 8.75 -22.20 -9.12
C ASN A 23 9.95 -21.30 -8.80
N ASP A 24 9.78 -19.99 -8.87
CA ASP A 24 10.86 -19.06 -8.56
C ASP A 24 11.11 -19.02 -7.07
N THR A 25 12.36 -18.80 -6.72
CA THR A 25 12.76 -18.65 -5.31
C THR A 25 12.43 -17.24 -4.82
N ILE A 26 11.76 -17.18 -3.69
CA ILE A 26 11.48 -15.90 -3.04
C ILE A 26 12.77 -15.45 -2.34
N PRO A 27 13.22 -14.21 -2.58
CA PRO A 27 14.43 -13.70 -1.93
C PRO A 27 14.31 -13.72 -0.40
N ASP A 28 15.36 -14.19 0.28
CA ASP A 28 15.35 -14.31 1.74
C ASP A 28 15.26 -12.95 2.44
N ASP A 29 15.81 -11.91 1.81
CA ASP A 29 15.92 -10.61 2.43
C ASP A 29 14.59 -9.87 2.54
N ILE A 30 13.53 -10.34 1.89
CA ILE A 30 12.25 -9.64 1.95
C ILE A 30 11.69 -9.58 3.37
N THR A 31 12.02 -10.58 4.21
CA THR A 31 11.56 -10.58 5.60
C THR A 31 12.19 -9.47 6.43
N LYS A 32 13.23 -8.83 5.91
CA LYS A 32 13.86 -7.66 6.54
C LYS A 32 13.11 -6.38 6.20
N SER A 33 12.21 -6.43 5.23
CA SER A 33 11.41 -5.27 4.85
C SER A 33 10.47 -4.91 6.00
N ASN A 34 10.33 -3.63 6.27
CA ASN A 34 9.47 -3.14 7.33
C ASN A 34 8.01 -3.57 7.12
N PHE A 35 7.57 -3.54 5.87
CA PHE A 35 6.30 -4.13 5.45
C PHE A 35 6.59 -5.02 4.24
N TYR A 36 6.04 -6.20 4.21
CA TYR A 36 6.10 -7.04 3.02
C TYR A 36 4.88 -7.93 2.96
N SER A 37 4.57 -8.38 1.75
CA SER A 37 3.42 -9.24 1.48
C SER A 37 3.79 -10.26 0.42
N ILE A 38 3.38 -11.49 0.63
CA ILE A 38 3.55 -12.58 -0.33
C ILE A 38 2.18 -13.18 -0.56
N THR A 39 1.71 -13.14 -1.80
CA THR A 39 0.44 -13.75 -2.16
C THR A 39 0.69 -14.79 -3.23
N SER A 40 0.26 -16.01 -2.98
CA SER A 40 0.44 -17.11 -3.92
C SER A 40 -0.90 -17.55 -4.49
N SER A 41 -0.94 -17.72 -5.80
CA SER A 41 -2.09 -18.28 -6.50
C SER A 41 -1.60 -19.42 -7.41
N PRO A 42 -2.48 -20.18 -8.03
CA PRO A 42 -2.02 -21.26 -8.92
C PRO A 42 -1.12 -20.79 -10.06
N LYS A 43 -1.22 -19.52 -10.46
CA LYS A 43 -0.51 -19.02 -11.64
C LYS A 43 0.70 -18.15 -11.31
N GLU A 44 0.80 -17.62 -10.10
CA GLU A 44 1.84 -16.63 -9.81
C GLU A 44 2.08 -16.49 -8.32
N ILE A 45 3.21 -15.84 -8.01
CA ILE A 45 3.49 -15.31 -6.68
C ILE A 45 3.60 -13.80 -6.83
N SER A 46 2.84 -13.06 -6.04
CA SER A 46 2.88 -11.62 -5.99
C SER A 46 3.62 -11.18 -4.73
N LEU A 47 4.59 -10.29 -4.88
CA LEU A 47 5.49 -9.91 -3.79
C LEU A 47 5.52 -8.40 -3.66
N VAL A 48 5.33 -7.90 -2.45
CA VAL A 48 5.51 -6.48 -2.12
C VAL A 48 6.57 -6.38 -1.05
N CYS A 49 7.58 -5.57 -1.27
CA CYS A 49 8.59 -5.30 -0.24
C CYS A 49 9.35 -4.01 -0.57
N GLU A 50 10.17 -3.56 0.38
CA GLU A 50 11.04 -2.42 0.13
C GLU A 50 11.90 -2.67 -1.09
N GLN A 51 11.99 -1.67 -1.93
CA GLN A 51 12.66 -1.77 -3.24
C GLN A 51 14.12 -2.21 -3.13
N LYS A 52 14.78 -1.85 -2.05
CA LYS A 52 16.20 -2.20 -1.86
C LYS A 52 16.46 -3.70 -1.73
N PHE A 53 15.42 -4.50 -1.47
CA PHE A 53 15.57 -5.94 -1.34
C PHE A 53 15.27 -6.70 -2.64
N ILE A 54 14.90 -5.99 -3.69
CA ILE A 54 14.57 -6.61 -4.98
C ILE A 54 15.83 -6.78 -5.81
N ARG A 55 15.94 -7.93 -6.45
CA ARG A 55 17.07 -8.29 -7.29
C ARG A 55 16.69 -8.21 -8.76
N ASP A 56 17.69 -8.12 -9.62
CA ASP A 56 17.49 -8.11 -11.06
C ASP A 56 16.88 -9.43 -11.54
N GLY A 57 16.21 -9.38 -12.68
CA GLY A 57 15.62 -10.56 -13.31
C GLY A 57 14.18 -10.83 -12.99
N MET A 58 13.58 -10.04 -12.11
CA MET A 58 12.17 -10.15 -11.76
C MET A 58 11.33 -9.18 -12.57
N LYS A 59 10.04 -9.50 -12.74
CA LYS A 59 9.08 -8.54 -13.27
C LYS A 59 8.72 -7.58 -12.14
N ILE A 60 9.15 -6.34 -12.26
CA ILE A 60 9.09 -5.38 -11.15
C ILE A 60 8.35 -4.13 -11.60
N GLU A 61 7.40 -3.69 -10.77
CA GLU A 61 6.84 -2.35 -10.80
C GLU A 61 7.49 -1.58 -9.66
N LYS A 62 8.27 -0.56 -9.99
CA LYS A 62 9.08 0.17 -9.04
C LYS A 62 8.42 1.44 -8.53
N ASP A 63 8.98 1.99 -7.48
CA ASP A 63 8.71 3.37 -7.00
C ASP A 63 7.30 3.55 -6.49
N TRP A 64 6.92 2.71 -5.52
CA TRP A 64 5.65 2.81 -4.82
C TRP A 64 5.85 3.34 -3.41
N LYS A 65 4.85 4.08 -2.94
CA LYS A 65 4.74 4.47 -1.53
C LYS A 65 3.58 3.72 -0.92
N VAL A 66 3.70 3.40 0.35
CA VAL A 66 2.69 2.64 1.07
C VAL A 66 1.98 3.53 2.05
N LEU A 67 0.67 3.53 1.99
CA LEU A 67 -0.21 4.23 2.92
C LEU A 67 -0.89 3.19 3.80
N LYS A 68 -0.61 3.24 5.09
CA LYS A 68 -1.25 2.35 6.06
C LYS A 68 -2.50 3.03 6.60
N ILE A 69 -3.62 2.33 6.55
CA ILE A 69 -4.85 2.83 7.15
C ILE A 69 -4.77 2.58 8.64
N ASP A 70 -4.57 3.63 9.41
CA ASP A 70 -4.41 3.55 10.85
C ASP A 70 -5.62 4.17 11.52
N SER A 71 -6.61 3.34 11.79
CA SER A 71 -7.85 3.79 12.39
C SER A 71 -7.89 3.37 13.86
N ILE A 72 -8.32 4.30 14.70
CA ILE A 72 -8.47 4.05 16.12
C ILE A 72 -9.75 3.26 16.40
N LEU A 73 -10.72 3.34 15.50
CA LEU A 73 -12.04 2.75 15.72
C LEU A 73 -12.26 1.58 14.79
N ASP A 74 -12.41 0.42 15.37
CA ASP A 74 -12.51 -0.83 14.65
C ASP A 74 -13.86 -1.05 13.96
N PHE A 75 -14.96 -0.67 14.58
CA PHE A 75 -16.28 -1.03 14.05
C PHE A 75 -16.77 -0.14 12.93
N SER A 76 -16.19 1.04 12.78
CA SER A 76 -16.61 1.97 11.74
C SER A 76 -15.81 1.79 10.45
N LEU A 77 -15.06 0.70 10.35
CA LEU A 77 -14.16 0.50 9.21
C LEU A 77 -14.85 -0.02 7.95
N ILE A 78 -16.15 -0.30 8.03
CA ILE A 78 -16.89 -0.75 6.85
C ILE A 78 -16.87 0.35 5.81
N GLY A 79 -16.41 0.01 4.61
CA GLY A 79 -16.42 0.94 3.49
C GLY A 79 -15.25 1.90 3.42
N ILE A 80 -14.25 1.79 4.32
CA ILE A 80 -13.09 2.69 4.28
C ILE A 80 -12.34 2.54 2.96
N ILE A 81 -12.01 1.31 2.58
CA ILE A 81 -11.30 1.08 1.32
C ILE A 81 -12.14 1.52 0.14
N SER A 82 -13.45 1.31 0.19
CA SER A 82 -14.33 1.78 -0.87
C SER A 82 -14.26 3.30 -1.03
N LYS A 83 -14.31 4.04 0.08
CA LYS A 83 -14.24 5.51 0.02
C LYS A 83 -12.87 5.99 -0.45
N ILE A 84 -11.81 5.44 0.09
CA ILE A 84 -10.45 5.85 -0.30
C ILE A 84 -10.21 5.52 -1.77
N SER A 85 -10.58 4.33 -2.22
CA SER A 85 -10.39 3.97 -3.61
C SER A 85 -11.20 4.85 -4.56
N THR A 86 -12.39 5.26 -4.16
CA THR A 86 -13.20 6.17 -4.97
C THR A 86 -12.53 7.54 -5.09
N ILE A 87 -12.05 8.08 -3.97
CA ILE A 87 -11.34 9.36 -3.97
C ILE A 87 -10.13 9.31 -4.90
N LEU A 88 -9.35 8.24 -4.80
CA LEU A 88 -8.14 8.10 -5.62
C LEU A 88 -8.48 7.83 -7.08
N ALA A 89 -9.52 7.05 -7.35
CA ALA A 89 -9.99 6.82 -8.72
C ALA A 89 -10.44 8.12 -9.38
N ASP A 90 -11.17 8.96 -8.65
CA ASP A 90 -11.61 10.24 -9.17
C ASP A 90 -10.44 11.16 -9.48
N ALA A 91 -9.34 11.02 -8.77
CA ALA A 91 -8.11 11.76 -9.04
C ALA A 91 -7.22 11.06 -10.07
N LYS A 92 -7.69 9.96 -10.66
CA LYS A 92 -7.00 9.17 -11.68
C LYS A 92 -5.67 8.57 -11.17
N ILE A 93 -5.68 8.13 -9.91
CA ILE A 93 -4.52 7.52 -9.28
C ILE A 93 -4.75 6.00 -9.22
N SER A 94 -3.82 5.25 -9.81
CA SER A 94 -3.83 3.78 -9.72
C SER A 94 -3.39 3.34 -8.33
N ILE A 95 -4.02 2.31 -7.82
CA ILE A 95 -3.72 1.78 -6.49
C ILE A 95 -3.48 0.27 -6.54
N PHE A 96 -2.76 -0.22 -5.54
CA PHE A 96 -2.58 -1.64 -5.27
C PHE A 96 -2.86 -1.83 -3.79
N VAL A 97 -3.81 -2.69 -3.44
CA VAL A 97 -4.27 -2.82 -2.05
C VAL A 97 -3.84 -4.15 -1.47
N VAL A 98 -3.31 -4.11 -0.26
CA VAL A 98 -3.00 -5.31 0.51
C VAL A 98 -3.75 -5.20 1.83
N SER A 99 -4.58 -6.19 2.10
CA SER A 99 -5.32 -6.24 3.36
C SER A 99 -4.73 -7.32 4.25
N THR A 100 -4.55 -6.98 5.51
CA THR A 100 -4.07 -7.93 6.51
C THR A 100 -5.19 -8.18 7.53
N TYR A 101 -4.90 -9.01 8.52
CA TYR A 101 -5.87 -9.25 9.60
C TYR A 101 -6.26 -7.96 10.32
N ASP A 102 -5.26 -7.10 10.56
CA ASP A 102 -5.48 -5.90 11.38
C ASP A 102 -5.88 -4.68 10.57
N THR A 103 -5.40 -4.53 9.34
CA THR A 103 -5.59 -3.28 8.62
C THR A 103 -5.37 -3.43 7.12
N ASP A 104 -5.58 -2.32 6.41
CA ASP A 104 -5.36 -2.23 4.97
C ASP A 104 -4.18 -1.33 4.67
N TYR A 105 -3.47 -1.68 3.60
CA TYR A 105 -2.38 -0.89 3.06
C TYR A 105 -2.70 -0.56 1.61
N VAL A 106 -2.54 0.70 1.26
CA VAL A 106 -2.79 1.18 -0.10
C VAL A 106 -1.47 1.65 -0.67
N LEU A 107 -1.07 1.07 -1.79
CA LEU A 107 0.14 1.48 -2.49
C LEU A 107 -0.23 2.38 -3.65
N ILE A 108 0.51 3.49 -3.75
CA ILE A 108 0.37 4.41 -4.88
C ILE A 108 1.75 4.67 -5.45
N LYS A 109 1.83 5.05 -6.72
CA LYS A 109 3.11 5.43 -7.30
C LYS A 109 3.68 6.63 -6.57
N LYS A 110 4.99 6.63 -6.34
CA LYS A 110 5.69 7.72 -5.68
C LYS A 110 5.39 9.07 -6.35
N SER A 111 5.31 9.07 -7.67
CA SER A 111 5.02 10.30 -8.43
C SER A 111 3.65 10.88 -8.13
N ASN A 112 2.74 10.09 -7.57
CA ASN A 112 1.40 10.54 -7.21
C ASN A 112 1.26 10.88 -5.72
N LEU A 113 2.36 10.85 -4.97
CA LEU A 113 2.26 11.03 -3.52
C LEU A 113 1.68 12.39 -3.14
N GLU A 114 2.14 13.44 -3.78
CA GLU A 114 1.71 14.80 -3.45
C GLU A 114 0.23 15.00 -3.69
N ILE A 115 -0.27 14.58 -4.86
CA ILE A 115 -1.70 14.71 -5.15
C ILE A 115 -2.53 13.79 -4.27
N THR A 116 -2.02 12.60 -3.96
CA THR A 116 -2.70 11.66 -3.07
C THR A 116 -2.93 12.28 -1.69
N VAL A 117 -1.88 12.85 -1.11
CA VAL A 117 -1.98 13.51 0.20
C VAL A 117 -3.02 14.64 0.13
N ARG A 118 -2.96 15.45 -0.90
CA ARG A 118 -3.86 16.60 -1.04
C ARG A 118 -5.33 16.15 -1.09
N VAL A 119 -5.66 15.21 -1.98
CA VAL A 119 -7.06 14.82 -2.14
C VAL A 119 -7.60 14.08 -0.92
N LEU A 120 -6.75 13.32 -0.23
CA LEU A 120 -7.18 12.65 0.98
C LEU A 120 -7.41 13.65 2.12
N GLU A 121 -6.52 14.62 2.27
CA GLU A 121 -6.71 15.67 3.28
C GLU A 121 -7.96 16.50 2.99
N GLU A 122 -8.22 16.82 1.73
CA GLU A 122 -9.42 17.54 1.33
C GLU A 122 -10.70 16.78 1.67
N ASN A 123 -10.61 15.47 1.76
CA ASN A 123 -11.74 14.61 2.11
C ASN A 123 -11.77 14.22 3.59
N GLY A 124 -10.98 14.88 4.42
CA GLY A 124 -11.06 14.73 5.87
C GLY A 124 -10.16 13.70 6.50
N TYR A 125 -9.25 13.13 5.74
CA TYR A 125 -8.29 12.18 6.31
C TYR A 125 -7.10 12.92 6.89
N GLU A 126 -6.61 12.40 8.01
CA GLU A 126 -5.39 12.92 8.62
C GLU A 126 -4.20 12.13 8.08
N ILE A 127 -3.24 12.82 7.48
CA ILE A 127 -2.07 12.19 6.89
C ILE A 127 -0.87 12.39 7.78
N ILE A 128 -0.22 11.29 8.14
CA ILE A 128 0.98 11.30 8.98
C ILE A 128 2.14 10.77 8.13
N LYS A 129 3.22 11.53 8.09
CA LYS A 129 4.43 11.14 7.36
C LYS A 129 5.53 10.75 8.34
N TYR A 130 6.35 9.82 7.93
CA TYR A 130 7.57 9.47 8.64
C TYR A 130 8.78 10.06 7.95
#